data_94dc69076424d294292590ce71f1af74
#
_entry.id   94dc69076424d294292590ce71f1af74
#
_cell.length_a   1.000
_cell.length_b   1.000
_cell.length_c   1.000
_cell.angle_alpha   90.00
_cell.angle_beta   90.00
_cell.angle_gamma   90.00
#
_symmetry.space_group_name_H-M   'P 1'
#
loop_
_entity.id
_entity.type
_entity.pdbx_description
1 polymer ?
#
loop_
_entity_poly.entity_id
_entity_poly.type
_entity_poly.pdbx_seq_one_letter_code
_entity_poly.pdbx_strand_id
1 'polypeptide(L)'
;MAAVTVHLDIVSAESRIYSGLVASLQVTGAEGELGIMPGHTPLLTNIKPGMARIVKQDGKEEVFYLSGGILEVQPSSVSVLADVVLRADEIDEQAAAEAKRRAEAEMANAGADFNYAAAAMELAKAIAQLRVVDTIKKNIAR
;
A
#
# COMPACT_ATOMS: atom_id res chain seq x y z
N MET A 1 -5.04 29.09 -8.89
CA MET A 1 -4.50 28.16 -9.90
C MET A 1 -4.93 26.74 -9.58
N ALA A 2 -5.46 26.02 -10.55
CA ALA A 2 -5.82 24.63 -10.34
C ALA A 2 -4.54 23.80 -10.10
N ALA A 3 -4.61 22.86 -9.15
CA ALA A 3 -3.50 21.94 -8.93
C ALA A 3 -3.28 21.05 -10.16
N VAL A 4 -2.02 20.80 -10.48
CA VAL A 4 -1.69 19.82 -11.52
C VAL A 4 -1.99 18.43 -10.94
N THR A 5 -2.74 17.63 -11.68
CA THR A 5 -3.21 16.33 -11.22
C THR A 5 -2.98 15.24 -12.26
N VAL A 6 -3.08 14.00 -11.79
CA VAL A 6 -3.05 12.82 -12.64
C VAL A 6 -4.22 11.91 -12.21
N HIS A 7 -4.81 11.21 -13.15
CA HIS A 7 -5.88 10.26 -12.83
C HIS A 7 -5.29 9.00 -12.21
N LEU A 8 -5.84 8.58 -11.08
CA LEU A 8 -5.42 7.37 -10.36
C LEU A 8 -6.59 6.42 -10.21
N ASP A 9 -6.36 5.16 -10.55
CA ASP A 9 -7.24 4.05 -10.21
C ASP A 9 -6.52 3.09 -9.28
N ILE A 10 -7.16 2.72 -8.18
CA ILE A 10 -6.71 1.66 -7.29
C ILE A 10 -7.74 0.55 -7.35
N VAL A 11 -7.33 -0.62 -7.83
CA VAL A 11 -8.22 -1.76 -8.10
C VAL A 11 -7.75 -2.97 -7.31
N SER A 12 -8.69 -3.61 -6.60
CA SER A 12 -8.46 -4.91 -5.98
C SER A 12 -9.00 -6.02 -6.88
N ALA A 13 -8.77 -7.27 -6.50
CA ALA A 13 -9.31 -8.42 -7.22
C ALA A 13 -10.85 -8.40 -7.32
N GLU A 14 -11.51 -7.75 -6.38
CA GLU A 14 -12.98 -7.74 -6.30
C GLU A 14 -13.62 -6.49 -6.91
N SER A 15 -12.97 -5.33 -6.78
CA SER A 15 -13.61 -4.08 -7.16
C SER A 15 -12.61 -2.94 -7.34
N ARG A 16 -13.10 -1.86 -7.94
CA ARG A 16 -12.38 -0.60 -7.99
C ARG A 16 -12.58 0.11 -6.65
N ILE A 17 -11.50 0.31 -5.92
CA ILE A 17 -11.53 0.89 -4.58
C ILE A 17 -11.47 2.42 -4.62
N TYR A 18 -10.69 2.97 -5.54
CA TYR A 18 -10.53 4.41 -5.70
C TYR A 18 -10.40 4.75 -7.18
N SER A 19 -11.00 5.85 -7.59
CA SER A 19 -10.84 6.41 -8.94
C SER A 19 -11.01 7.92 -8.85
N GLY A 20 -10.01 8.67 -9.27
CA GLY A 20 -10.10 10.13 -9.25
C GLY A 20 -8.77 10.82 -9.52
N LEU A 21 -8.81 12.14 -9.47
CA LEU A 21 -7.65 12.99 -9.71
C LEU A 21 -6.86 13.17 -8.41
N VAL A 22 -5.55 12.96 -8.48
CA VAL A 22 -4.65 13.14 -7.35
C VAL A 22 -3.50 14.07 -7.72
N ALA A 23 -2.99 14.79 -6.73
CA ALA A 23 -1.80 15.62 -6.89
C ALA A 23 -0.54 14.79 -6.76
N SER A 24 -0.57 13.71 -5.98
CA SER A 24 0.58 12.82 -5.83
C SER A 24 0.15 11.45 -5.29
N LEU A 25 1.01 10.46 -5.55
CA LEU A 25 0.89 9.11 -5.02
C LEU A 25 2.25 8.69 -4.47
N GLN A 26 2.26 8.13 -3.27
CA GLN A 26 3.43 7.47 -2.70
C GLN A 26 3.09 6.01 -2.47
N VAL A 27 3.93 5.09 -2.93
CA VAL A 27 3.65 3.65 -2.84
C VAL A 27 4.94 2.86 -2.61
N THR A 28 4.82 1.73 -1.91
CA THR A 28 5.95 0.86 -1.61
C THR A 28 6.24 -0.05 -2.80
N GLY A 29 7.26 0.31 -3.59
CA GLY A 29 7.70 -0.49 -4.74
C GLY A 29 8.64 -1.63 -4.36
N ALA A 30 8.95 -2.47 -5.33
CA ALA A 30 9.86 -3.60 -5.14
C ALA A 30 11.26 -3.18 -4.73
N GLU A 31 11.70 -2.03 -5.21
CA GLU A 31 13.04 -1.49 -4.96
C GLU A 31 13.05 -0.36 -3.92
N GLY A 32 11.91 -0.07 -3.29
CA GLY A 32 11.79 0.99 -2.30
C GLY A 32 10.56 1.84 -2.52
N GLU A 33 10.45 2.90 -1.73
CA GLU A 33 9.32 3.83 -1.84
C GLU A 33 9.39 4.63 -3.14
N LEU A 34 8.24 4.74 -3.80
CA LEU A 34 8.11 5.49 -5.05
C LEU A 34 7.19 6.68 -4.85
N GLY A 35 7.60 7.84 -5.34
CA GLY A 35 6.76 9.04 -5.39
C GLY A 35 6.37 9.32 -6.85
N ILE A 36 5.06 9.36 -7.10
CA ILE A 36 4.53 9.59 -8.45
C ILE A 36 3.80 10.93 -8.48
N MET A 37 4.28 11.80 -9.33
CA MET A 37 3.69 13.11 -9.57
C MET A 37 3.11 13.17 -10.99
N PRO A 38 2.21 14.12 -11.28
CA PRO A 38 1.69 14.28 -12.64
C PRO A 38 2.82 14.47 -13.66
N GLY A 39 2.71 13.82 -14.82
CA GLY A 39 3.73 13.89 -15.85
C GLY A 39 4.91 12.95 -15.65
N HIS A 40 4.83 12.06 -14.67
CA HIS A 40 5.89 11.08 -14.43
C HIS A 40 6.14 10.20 -15.67
N THR A 41 7.41 9.87 -15.92
CA THR A 41 7.76 8.99 -17.02
C THR A 41 7.09 7.62 -16.88
N PRO A 42 6.76 6.95 -17.99
CA PRO A 42 6.13 5.63 -17.92
C PRO A 42 6.94 4.63 -17.11
N LEU A 43 6.24 3.85 -16.27
CA LEU A 43 6.84 2.87 -15.38
C LEU A 43 5.89 1.71 -15.19
N LEU A 44 6.41 0.50 -15.21
CA LEU A 44 5.67 -0.69 -14.83
C LEU A 44 6.53 -1.46 -13.83
N THR A 45 6.04 -1.64 -12.62
CA THR A 45 6.82 -2.27 -11.55
C THR A 45 5.94 -3.03 -10.58
N ASN A 46 6.54 -4.00 -9.90
CA ASN A 46 5.89 -4.72 -8.82
C ASN A 46 5.82 -3.85 -7.56
N ILE A 47 4.77 -4.07 -6.78
CA ILE A 47 4.56 -3.43 -5.48
C ILE A 47 4.69 -4.50 -4.40
N LYS A 48 5.46 -4.21 -3.35
CA LYS A 48 5.50 -5.06 -2.15
C LYS A 48 4.31 -4.77 -1.25
N PRO A 49 3.97 -5.69 -0.33
CA PRO A 49 3.00 -5.36 0.71
C PRO A 49 3.40 -4.07 1.40
N GLY A 50 2.50 -3.11 1.42
CA GLY A 50 2.83 -1.79 1.92
C GLY A 50 1.65 -0.83 1.88
N MET A 51 1.98 0.45 1.75
CA MET A 51 1.05 1.54 1.86
C MET A 51 1.01 2.35 0.57
N ALA A 52 -0.19 2.74 0.17
CA ALA A 52 -0.39 3.77 -0.84
C ALA A 52 -0.92 5.02 -0.14
N ARG A 53 -0.21 6.12 -0.28
CA ARG A 53 -0.62 7.40 0.28
C ARG A 53 -0.88 8.36 -0.86
N ILE A 54 -2.11 8.88 -0.91
CA ILE A 54 -2.50 9.80 -1.98
C ILE A 54 -2.80 11.18 -1.42
N VAL A 55 -2.45 12.20 -2.20
CA VAL A 55 -2.89 13.57 -1.95
C VAL A 55 -3.86 13.91 -3.07
N LYS A 56 -5.12 14.14 -2.70
CA LYS A 56 -6.18 14.43 -3.67
C LYS A 56 -6.06 15.86 -4.20
N GLN A 57 -6.84 16.15 -5.23
CA GLN A 57 -6.88 17.47 -5.86
C GLN A 57 -7.19 18.59 -4.85
N ASP A 58 -8.02 18.32 -3.83
CA ASP A 58 -8.39 19.28 -2.79
C ASP A 58 -7.36 19.39 -1.67
N GLY A 59 -6.25 18.66 -1.75
CA GLY A 59 -5.20 18.65 -0.75
C GLY A 59 -5.40 17.64 0.37
N LYS A 60 -6.53 16.95 0.42
CA LYS A 60 -6.78 15.93 1.45
C LYS A 60 -5.99 14.67 1.15
N GLU A 61 -5.50 14.03 2.21
CA GLU A 61 -4.76 12.78 2.11
C GLU A 61 -5.65 11.58 2.40
N GLU A 62 -5.34 10.47 1.74
CA GLU A 62 -5.97 9.19 2.03
C GLU A 62 -4.90 8.10 1.96
N VAL A 63 -4.98 7.11 2.85
CA VAL A 63 -3.98 6.05 2.97
C VAL A 63 -4.66 4.70 2.84
N PHE A 64 -4.06 3.83 2.03
CA PHE A 64 -4.55 2.47 1.79
C PHE A 64 -3.46 1.46 2.13
N TYR A 65 -3.87 0.31 2.66
CA TYR A 65 -3.02 -0.87 2.69
C TYR A 65 -3.13 -1.61 1.36
N LEU A 66 -2.00 -2.03 0.82
CA LEU A 66 -1.91 -2.88 -0.37
C LEU A 66 -1.19 -4.17 -0.02
N SER A 67 -1.76 -5.31 -0.42
CA SER A 67 -1.14 -6.62 -0.16
C SER A 67 0.04 -6.93 -1.06
N GLY A 68 0.36 -6.02 -1.99
CA GLY A 68 1.30 -6.22 -3.07
C GLY A 68 0.56 -6.25 -4.40
N GLY A 69 1.27 -6.13 -5.49
CA GLY A 69 0.65 -6.13 -6.81
C GLY A 69 1.51 -5.44 -7.85
N ILE A 70 0.89 -4.66 -8.70
CA ILE A 70 1.54 -4.01 -9.84
C ILE A 70 1.15 -2.53 -9.89
N LEU A 71 2.14 -1.68 -10.17
CA LEU A 71 1.96 -0.27 -10.44
C LEU A 71 2.27 0.00 -11.91
N GLU A 72 1.33 0.64 -12.61
CA GLU A 72 1.55 1.12 -13.98
C GLU A 72 1.40 2.64 -13.99
N VAL A 73 2.42 3.33 -14.48
CA VAL A 73 2.46 4.79 -14.55
C VAL A 73 2.54 5.22 -16.00
N GLN A 74 1.64 6.13 -16.38
CA GLN A 74 1.69 6.89 -17.64
C GLN A 74 1.64 8.37 -17.29
N PRO A 75 2.07 9.27 -18.17
CA PRO A 75 2.10 10.71 -17.84
C PRO A 75 0.77 11.29 -17.37
N SER A 76 -0.35 10.79 -17.88
CA SER A 76 -1.68 11.30 -17.57
C SER A 76 -2.55 10.35 -16.73
N SER A 77 -2.06 9.14 -16.45
CA SER A 77 -2.83 8.16 -15.68
C SER A 77 -1.94 7.16 -14.94
N VAL A 78 -2.41 6.73 -13.79
CA VAL A 78 -1.71 5.77 -12.93
C VAL A 78 -2.70 4.69 -12.50
N SER A 79 -2.28 3.44 -12.54
CA SER A 79 -3.10 2.30 -12.11
C SER A 79 -2.34 1.48 -11.07
N VAL A 80 -3.01 1.18 -9.97
CA VAL A 80 -2.53 0.27 -8.93
C VAL A 80 -3.44 -0.94 -8.90
N LEU A 81 -2.87 -2.13 -9.09
CA LEU A 81 -3.59 -3.39 -9.09
C LEU A 81 -3.04 -4.25 -7.95
N ALA A 82 -3.86 -4.56 -6.97
CA ALA A 82 -3.46 -5.39 -5.82
C ALA A 82 -4.53 -6.43 -5.53
N ASP A 83 -4.14 -7.55 -4.94
CA ASP A 83 -5.12 -8.59 -4.56
C ASP A 83 -6.06 -8.06 -3.48
N VAL A 84 -5.50 -7.43 -2.46
CA VAL A 84 -6.26 -6.86 -1.33
C VAL A 84 -5.89 -5.40 -1.17
N VAL A 85 -6.90 -4.55 -1.08
CA VAL A 85 -6.76 -3.13 -0.77
C VAL A 85 -7.69 -2.84 0.40
N LEU A 86 -7.15 -2.25 1.47
CA LEU A 86 -7.94 -1.88 2.64
C LEU A 86 -7.74 -0.41 2.98
N ARG A 87 -8.83 0.27 3.32
CA ARG A 87 -8.76 1.58 3.95
C ARG A 87 -8.36 1.39 5.41
N ALA A 88 -7.82 2.43 6.02
CA ALA A 88 -7.33 2.34 7.41
C ALA A 88 -8.40 1.83 8.38
N ASP A 89 -9.66 2.27 8.21
CA ASP A 89 -10.76 1.88 9.08
C ASP A 89 -11.26 0.44 8.85
N GLU A 90 -10.82 -0.20 7.78
CA GLU A 90 -11.14 -1.59 7.47
C GLU A 90 -10.12 -2.57 8.06
N ILE A 91 -9.01 -2.06 8.60
CA ILE A 91 -7.93 -2.90 9.14
C ILE A 91 -8.24 -3.29 10.58
N ASP A 92 -8.19 -4.60 10.85
CA ASP A 92 -8.26 -5.13 12.22
C ASP A 92 -6.85 -5.09 12.82
N GLU A 93 -6.60 -4.08 13.65
CA GLU A 93 -5.28 -3.86 14.25
C GLU A 93 -4.85 -5.01 15.15
N GLN A 94 -5.78 -5.60 15.91
CA GLN A 94 -5.45 -6.72 16.80
C GLN A 94 -5.10 -7.96 16.00
N ALA A 95 -5.86 -8.26 14.95
CA ALA A 95 -5.57 -9.39 14.09
C ALA A 95 -4.21 -9.22 13.39
N ALA A 96 -3.88 -8.01 12.94
CA ALA A 96 -2.59 -7.72 12.31
C ALA A 96 -1.44 -7.89 13.31
N ALA A 97 -1.60 -7.42 14.54
CA ALA A 97 -0.58 -7.59 15.58
C ALA A 97 -0.36 -9.06 15.94
N GLU A 98 -1.43 -9.85 16.00
CA GLU A 98 -1.32 -11.29 16.24
C GLU A 98 -0.67 -12.02 15.08
N ALA A 99 -1.02 -11.67 13.85
CA ALA A 99 -0.41 -12.26 12.66
C ALA A 99 1.09 -11.97 12.63
N LYS A 100 1.49 -10.76 13.00
CA LYS A 100 2.91 -10.39 13.11
C LYS A 100 3.64 -11.26 14.13
N ARG A 101 3.07 -11.39 15.34
CA ARG A 101 3.68 -12.21 16.41
C ARG A 101 3.81 -13.67 15.99
N ARG A 102 2.76 -14.21 15.36
CA ARG A 102 2.75 -15.60 14.90
C ARG A 102 3.82 -15.84 13.85
N ALA A 103 3.94 -14.96 12.86
CA ALA A 103 4.95 -15.09 11.79
C ALA A 103 6.36 -14.99 12.37
N GLU A 104 6.61 -14.05 13.28
CA GLU A 104 7.90 -13.90 13.95
C GLU A 104 8.26 -15.16 14.77
N ALA A 105 7.29 -15.70 15.51
CA ALA A 105 7.50 -16.91 16.31
C ALA A 105 7.78 -18.11 15.42
N GLU A 106 7.04 -18.28 14.33
CA GLU A 106 7.27 -19.38 13.38
C GLU A 106 8.65 -19.29 12.75
N MET A 107 9.10 -18.10 12.38
CA MET A 107 10.44 -17.90 11.80
C MET A 107 11.55 -18.17 12.82
N ALA A 108 11.34 -17.80 14.08
CA ALA A 108 12.31 -18.03 15.14
C ALA A 108 12.47 -19.52 15.49
N ASN A 109 11.41 -20.31 15.34
CA ASN A 109 11.39 -21.74 15.68
C ASN A 109 11.43 -22.65 14.45
N ALA A 110 11.88 -22.12 13.32
CA ALA A 110 11.83 -22.83 12.04
C ALA A 110 12.75 -24.03 12.00
N GLY A 111 12.22 -25.17 11.52
CA GLY A 111 13.00 -26.35 11.19
C GLY A 111 13.47 -26.34 9.74
N ALA A 112 14.09 -27.46 9.31
CA ALA A 112 14.69 -27.58 7.99
C ALA A 112 13.68 -27.45 6.84
N ASP A 113 12.43 -27.87 7.08
CA ASP A 113 11.36 -27.87 6.05
C ASP A 113 10.48 -26.62 6.12
N PHE A 114 10.87 -25.62 6.87
CA PHE A 114 10.06 -24.42 7.05
C PHE A 114 10.08 -23.54 5.81
N ASN A 115 8.89 -23.05 5.42
CA ASN A 115 8.77 -22.14 4.28
C ASN A 115 8.95 -20.70 4.74
N TYR A 116 10.18 -20.22 4.71
CA TYR A 116 10.52 -18.84 5.08
C TYR A 116 9.85 -17.81 4.19
N ALA A 117 9.72 -18.09 2.89
CA ALA A 117 9.13 -17.12 1.97
C ALA A 117 7.67 -16.84 2.30
N ALA A 118 6.89 -17.87 2.65
CA ALA A 118 5.49 -17.70 3.03
C ALA A 118 5.35 -16.94 4.34
N ALA A 119 6.16 -17.29 5.35
CA ALA A 119 6.13 -16.60 6.64
C ALA A 119 6.59 -15.15 6.53
N ALA A 120 7.62 -14.88 5.72
CA ALA A 120 8.11 -13.52 5.47
C ALA A 120 7.05 -12.66 4.77
N MET A 121 6.29 -13.24 3.84
CA MET A 121 5.21 -12.54 3.16
C MET A 121 4.08 -12.19 4.13
N GLU A 122 3.68 -13.11 4.98
CA GLU A 122 2.65 -12.85 6.00
C GLU A 122 3.10 -11.79 7.00
N LEU A 123 4.38 -11.84 7.40
CA LEU A 123 4.95 -10.83 8.26
C LEU A 123 4.95 -9.44 7.60
N ALA A 124 5.35 -9.37 6.33
CA ALA A 124 5.37 -8.11 5.58
C ALA A 124 3.97 -7.50 5.46
N LYS A 125 2.95 -8.32 5.22
CA LYS A 125 1.55 -7.87 5.16
C LYS A 125 1.08 -7.33 6.50
N ALA A 126 1.37 -8.03 7.58
CA ALA A 126 0.98 -7.60 8.92
C ALA A 126 1.65 -6.28 9.32
N ILE A 127 2.94 -6.15 9.04
CA ILE A 127 3.69 -4.92 9.30
C ILE A 127 3.11 -3.76 8.48
N ALA A 128 2.77 -4.00 7.22
CA ALA A 128 2.20 -2.98 6.34
C ALA A 128 0.85 -2.49 6.86
N GLN A 129 -0.01 -3.38 7.33
CA GLN A 129 -1.30 -3.01 7.91
C GLN A 129 -1.13 -2.17 9.17
N LEU A 130 -0.23 -2.58 10.06
CA LEU A 130 0.06 -1.82 11.28
C LEU A 130 0.62 -0.44 10.97
N ARG A 131 1.45 -0.34 9.95
CA ARG A 131 2.02 0.94 9.50
C ARG A 131 0.93 1.90 9.00
N VAL A 132 -0.06 1.40 8.26
CA VAL A 132 -1.20 2.21 7.80
C VAL A 132 -1.98 2.77 8.98
N VAL A 133 -2.33 1.91 9.95
CA VAL A 133 -3.05 2.32 11.15
C VAL A 133 -2.25 3.37 11.92
N ASP A 134 -0.96 3.14 12.10
CA ASP A 134 -0.08 4.05 12.82
C ASP A 134 0.02 5.42 12.13
N THR A 135 0.10 5.43 10.81
CA THR A 135 0.16 6.67 10.02
C THR A 135 -1.11 7.51 10.21
N ILE A 136 -2.28 6.87 10.20
CA ILE A 136 -3.55 7.56 10.43
C ILE A 136 -3.63 8.11 11.86
N LYS A 137 -3.20 7.34 12.86
CA LYS A 137 -3.18 7.81 14.25
C LYS A 137 -2.29 9.05 14.43
N LYS A 138 -1.13 9.06 13.79
CA LYS A 138 -0.23 10.22 13.82
C LYS A 138 -0.84 11.45 13.16
N ASN A 139 -1.55 11.27 12.05
CA ASN A 139 -2.23 12.37 11.36
C ASN A 139 -3.35 12.98 12.22
N ILE A 140 -4.09 12.14 12.94
CA ILE A 140 -5.16 12.60 13.84
C ILE A 140 -4.58 13.37 15.03
N ALA A 141 -3.42 12.94 15.54
CA ALA A 141 -2.77 13.56 16.70
C ALA A 141 -2.16 14.93 16.40
N ARG A 142 -2.05 15.31 15.14
CA ARG A 142 -1.59 16.64 14.72
C ARG A 142 -2.78 17.64 14.67
#